data_c90d4a0071b207e6c5da7096b5216778
#
_entry.id   c90d4a0071b207e6c5da7096b5216778
#
_cell.length_a   1.000
_cell.length_b   1.000
_cell.length_c   1.000
_cell.angle_alpha   90.00
_cell.angle_beta   90.00
_cell.angle_gamma   90.00
#
_symmetry.space_group_name_H-M   'P 1'
#
loop_
_entity.id
_entity.type
_entity.pdbx_description
1 polymer ?
#
loop_
_entity_poly.entity_id
_entity_poly.type
_entity_poly.pdbx_seq_one_letter_code
_entity_poly.pdbx_strand_id
1 'polypeptide(L)'
;MVMMKNKRKAGVPMEKQRMFKMSQLEQDMLVKALCDTQNDVQPEQAEEMRSLAAKTIRAPRRRLYLSDEEFGRAVQALNRKRNAYLSAGRSSVGFDRILLKLLNSKYRHTPVR
;
A
#
# COMPACT_ATOMS: atom_id res chain seq x y z
N MET A 1 16.47 23.07 -19.92
CA MET A 1 16.20 23.07 -19.63
C MET A 1 15.74 22.62 -18.91
N VAL A 2 15.76 22.68 -18.98
CA VAL A 2 15.38 22.43 -18.34
C VAL A 2 14.85 22.05 -17.59
N MET A 3 15.01 22.10 -17.64
CA MET A 3 14.55 21.97 -17.02
C MET A 3 13.96 21.58 -16.28
N MET A 4 14.02 21.49 -16.34
CA MET A 4 13.56 21.32 -15.76
C MET A 4 13.09 21.00 -15.00
N LYS A 5 13.26 20.92 -15.01
CA LYS A 5 12.90 20.82 -14.37
C LYS A 5 12.34 20.48 -13.59
N ASN A 6 12.38 20.59 -13.77
CA ASN A 6 11.97 20.39 -13.13
C ASN A 6 11.43 20.10 -12.41
N LYS A 7 11.64 20.00 -12.36
CA LYS A 7 11.21 19.92 -11.90
C LYS A 7 10.73 19.57 -11.14
N ARG A 8 10.79 19.60 -11.07
CA ARG A 8 10.30 19.50 -10.53
C ARG A 8 10.03 19.11 -9.79
N LYS A 9 10.29 19.03 -9.77
CA LYS A 9 10.03 18.83 -9.24
C LYS A 9 9.71 18.65 -8.52
N ALA A 10 9.96 18.79 -8.76
CA ALA A 10 9.84 18.82 -8.05
C ALA A 10 8.89 19.04 -7.27
N GLY A 11 8.21 19.49 -7.32
CA GLY A 11 7.09 19.66 -6.51
C GLY A 11 6.66 18.43 -5.77
N VAL A 12 7.42 17.51 -5.82
CA VAL A 12 7.15 16.23 -5.27
C VAL A 12 6.76 16.26 -3.80
N PRO A 13 7.46 17.02 -2.93
CA PRO A 13 7.09 16.98 -1.51
C PRO A 13 5.68 17.45 -1.22
N MET A 14 5.09 18.17 -2.17
CA MET A 14 3.75 18.69 -1.99
C MET A 14 2.70 17.81 -2.61
N GLU A 15 3.11 16.69 -3.15
CA GLU A 15 2.20 15.76 -3.77
C GLU A 15 1.24 15.17 -2.78
N LYS A 16 -0.01 15.04 -3.18
CA LYS A 16 -1.00 14.38 -2.35
C LYS A 16 -0.87 12.89 -2.51
N GLN A 17 -0.98 12.19 -1.40
CA GLN A 17 -0.99 10.73 -1.41
C GLN A 17 -2.17 10.26 -0.61
N ARG A 18 -2.60 9.02 -0.86
CA ARG A 18 -3.67 8.44 -0.07
C ARG A 18 -3.14 8.13 1.31
N MET A 19 -3.88 8.55 2.32
CA MET A 19 -3.50 8.27 3.70
C MET A 19 -4.40 7.17 4.23
N PHE A 20 -3.80 6.05 4.56
CA PHE A 20 -4.49 4.89 5.08
C PHE A 20 -4.10 4.71 6.55
N LYS A 21 -5.08 4.94 7.43
CA LYS A 21 -4.84 4.79 8.85
C LYS A 21 -5.21 3.37 9.26
N MET A 22 -4.27 2.67 9.88
CA MET A 22 -4.41 1.26 10.18
C MET A 22 -4.54 1.02 11.68
N SER A 23 -5.34 0.01 12.03
CA SER A 23 -5.20 -0.61 13.35
C SER A 23 -3.98 -1.51 13.32
N GLN A 24 -3.56 -2.01 14.48
CA GLN A 24 -2.44 -2.95 14.54
C GLN A 24 -2.74 -4.19 13.71
N LEU A 25 -3.95 -4.71 13.82
CA LEU A 25 -4.33 -5.90 13.07
C LEU A 25 -4.30 -5.64 11.57
N GLU A 26 -4.81 -4.49 11.14
CA GLU A 26 -4.81 -4.14 9.73
C GLU A 26 -3.39 -4.01 9.19
N GLN A 27 -2.51 -3.40 9.98
CA GLN A 27 -1.11 -3.29 9.60
C GLN A 27 -0.49 -4.68 9.41
N ASP A 28 -0.72 -5.57 10.37
CA ASP A 28 -0.17 -6.92 10.29
C ASP A 28 -0.70 -7.68 9.08
N MET A 29 -1.99 -7.54 8.81
CA MET A 29 -2.59 -8.24 7.68
C MET A 29 -2.08 -7.70 6.35
N LEU A 30 -1.90 -6.40 6.24
CA LEU A 30 -1.36 -5.81 5.01
C LEU A 30 0.08 -6.26 4.78
N VAL A 31 0.90 -6.21 5.83
CA VAL A 31 2.29 -6.66 5.71
C VAL A 31 2.34 -8.12 5.27
N LYS A 32 1.51 -8.98 5.87
CA LYS A 32 1.49 -10.39 5.51
C LYS A 32 1.05 -10.58 4.06
N ALA A 33 0.05 -9.82 3.62
CA ALA A 33 -0.43 -9.92 2.24
C ALA A 33 0.69 -9.53 1.26
N LEU A 34 1.42 -8.46 1.56
CA LEU A 34 2.51 -8.02 0.70
C LEU A 34 3.64 -9.03 0.68
N CYS A 35 4.00 -9.57 1.83
CA CYS A 35 5.08 -10.55 1.91
C CYS A 35 4.72 -11.84 1.17
N ASP A 36 3.48 -12.29 1.31
CA ASP A 36 3.05 -13.51 0.63
C ASP A 36 2.99 -13.29 -0.88
N THR A 37 2.53 -12.12 -1.31
CA THR A 37 2.38 -11.84 -2.73
C THR A 37 3.72 -11.73 -3.44
N GLN A 38 4.76 -11.28 -2.74
CA GLN A 38 6.07 -11.12 -3.38
C GLN A 38 6.60 -12.45 -3.94
N ASN A 39 6.16 -13.56 -3.40
CA ASN A 39 6.63 -14.87 -3.85
C ASN A 39 5.95 -15.32 -5.14
N ASP A 40 4.91 -14.62 -5.58
CA ASP A 40 4.07 -15.07 -6.69
C ASP A 40 4.06 -14.09 -7.86
N VAL A 41 4.90 -13.08 -7.84
CA VAL A 41 4.90 -12.06 -8.88
C VAL A 41 6.28 -11.93 -9.50
N GLN A 42 6.36 -11.16 -10.57
CA GLN A 42 7.63 -10.93 -11.27
C GLN A 42 8.63 -10.23 -10.34
N PRO A 43 9.94 -10.42 -10.58
CA PRO A 43 10.96 -9.83 -9.69
C PRO A 43 10.82 -8.33 -9.46
N GLU A 44 10.44 -7.57 -10.48
CA GLU A 44 10.26 -6.13 -10.32
C GLU A 44 9.12 -5.83 -9.37
N GLN A 45 8.03 -6.58 -9.50
CA GLN A 45 6.89 -6.40 -8.63
C GLN A 45 7.18 -6.90 -7.21
N ALA A 46 7.97 -7.98 -7.12
CA ALA A 46 8.35 -8.51 -5.82
C ALA A 46 9.14 -7.47 -5.02
N GLU A 47 10.02 -6.74 -5.71
CA GLU A 47 10.78 -5.68 -5.07
C GLU A 47 9.87 -4.57 -4.56
N GLU A 48 8.89 -4.19 -5.36
CA GLU A 48 7.92 -3.18 -4.96
C GLU A 48 7.10 -3.63 -3.76
N MET A 49 6.69 -4.91 -3.76
CA MET A 49 5.95 -5.47 -2.62
C MET A 49 6.78 -5.44 -1.35
N ARG A 50 8.06 -5.80 -1.47
CA ARG A 50 8.98 -5.82 -0.34
C ARG A 50 9.19 -4.41 0.21
N SER A 51 9.39 -3.46 -0.67
CA SER A 51 9.57 -2.05 -0.27
C SER A 51 8.34 -1.52 0.43
N LEU A 52 7.17 -1.85 -0.09
CA LEU A 52 5.93 -1.38 0.51
C LEU A 52 5.68 -2.04 1.86
N ALA A 53 6.03 -3.33 1.98
CA ALA A 53 5.91 -4.02 3.27
C ALA A 53 6.78 -3.34 4.33
N ALA A 54 8.02 -3.01 3.97
CA ALA A 54 8.92 -2.31 4.88
C ALA A 54 8.36 -0.94 5.26
N LYS A 55 7.83 -0.21 4.30
CA LYS A 55 7.22 1.09 4.55
C LYS A 55 6.03 0.95 5.50
N THR A 56 5.22 -0.09 5.30
CA THR A 56 4.03 -0.32 6.12
C THR A 56 4.42 -0.61 7.57
N ILE A 57 5.47 -1.42 7.77
CA ILE A 57 5.96 -1.72 9.12
C ILE A 57 6.42 -0.45 9.83
N ARG A 58 7.04 0.45 9.10
CA ARG A 58 7.62 1.67 9.69
C ARG A 58 6.66 2.85 9.72
N ALA A 59 5.41 2.66 9.30
CA ALA A 59 4.46 3.78 9.20
C ALA A 59 4.27 4.45 10.57
N PRO A 60 4.64 5.74 10.72
CA PRO A 60 4.49 6.42 12.00
C PRO A 60 3.03 6.48 12.41
N ARG A 61 2.75 6.11 13.65
CA ARG A 61 1.38 6.13 14.18
C ARG A 61 0.41 5.33 13.32
N ARG A 62 0.93 4.36 12.58
CA ARG A 62 0.17 3.50 11.67
C ARG A 62 -0.59 4.30 10.62
N ARG A 63 -0.03 5.42 10.20
CA ARG A 63 -0.55 6.22 9.08
C ARG A 63 0.33 5.98 7.87
N LEU A 64 -0.25 5.32 6.88
CA LEU A 64 0.50 4.92 5.69
C LEU A 64 0.10 5.83 4.54
N TYR A 65 1.09 6.53 3.99
CA TYR A 65 0.88 7.40 2.84
C TYR A 65 1.30 6.67 1.58
N LEU A 66 0.37 6.51 0.66
CA LEU A 66 0.56 5.68 -0.53
C LEU A 66 0.49 6.52 -1.79
N SER A 67 1.49 6.37 -2.65
CA SER A 67 1.39 6.85 -4.02
C SER A 67 0.36 6.01 -4.76
N ASP A 68 -0.03 6.44 -5.95
CA ASP A 68 -0.99 5.67 -6.75
C ASP A 68 -0.45 4.28 -7.06
N GLU A 69 0.85 4.17 -7.34
CA GLU A 69 1.45 2.88 -7.62
C GLU A 69 1.43 1.98 -6.37
N GLU A 70 1.81 2.55 -5.23
CA GLU A 70 1.81 1.80 -3.97
C GLU A 70 0.39 1.36 -3.61
N PHE A 71 -0.57 2.24 -3.83
CA PHE A 71 -1.97 1.92 -3.60
C PHE A 71 -2.38 0.71 -4.44
N GLY A 72 -2.01 0.72 -5.73
CA GLY A 72 -2.31 -0.41 -6.61
C GLY A 72 -1.69 -1.70 -6.12
N ARG A 73 -0.45 -1.65 -5.63
CA ARG A 73 0.21 -2.84 -5.09
C ARG A 73 -0.47 -3.35 -3.83
N ALA A 74 -0.89 -2.44 -2.95
CA ALA A 74 -1.59 -2.83 -1.73
C ALA A 74 -2.92 -3.51 -2.07
N VAL A 75 -3.68 -2.94 -3.01
CA VAL A 75 -4.93 -3.54 -3.46
C VAL A 75 -4.70 -4.92 -4.07
N GLN A 76 -3.69 -5.04 -4.90
CA GLN A 76 -3.34 -6.31 -5.52
C GLN A 76 -3.05 -7.39 -4.47
N ALA A 77 -2.23 -7.06 -3.49
CA ALA A 77 -1.84 -8.01 -2.46
C ALA A 77 -3.03 -8.44 -1.61
N LEU A 78 -3.87 -7.49 -1.22
CA LEU A 78 -5.05 -7.81 -0.42
C LEU A 78 -6.05 -8.64 -1.21
N ASN A 79 -6.23 -8.35 -2.49
CA ASN A 79 -7.12 -9.14 -3.34
C ASN A 79 -6.62 -10.57 -3.50
N ARG A 80 -5.32 -10.76 -3.63
CA ARG A 80 -4.76 -12.10 -3.75
C ARG A 80 -5.03 -12.92 -2.48
N LYS A 81 -4.84 -12.32 -1.31
CA LYS A 81 -5.11 -13.00 -0.04
C LYS A 81 -6.59 -13.29 0.11
N ARG A 82 -7.43 -12.33 -0.25
CA ARG A 82 -8.88 -12.52 -0.21
C ARG A 82 -9.29 -13.71 -1.06
N ASN A 83 -8.80 -13.75 -2.29
CA ASN A 83 -9.14 -14.84 -3.22
C ASN A 83 -8.60 -16.18 -2.73
N ALA A 84 -7.41 -16.20 -2.14
CA ALA A 84 -6.84 -17.42 -1.61
C ALA A 84 -7.70 -17.97 -0.46
N TYR A 85 -8.19 -17.10 0.42
CA TYR A 85 -9.05 -17.50 1.51
C TYR A 85 -10.36 -18.07 0.97
N LEU A 86 -10.97 -17.39 0.00
CA LEU A 86 -12.23 -17.85 -0.58
C LEU A 86 -12.05 -19.21 -1.27
N SER A 87 -10.96 -19.39 -1.99
CA SER A 87 -10.67 -20.66 -2.65
C SER A 87 -10.48 -21.79 -1.66
N ALA A 88 -9.99 -21.48 -0.48
CA ALA A 88 -9.79 -22.47 0.58
C ALA A 88 -11.04 -22.68 1.43
N GLY A 89 -12.16 -22.05 1.07
CA GLY A 89 -13.39 -22.17 1.84
C GLY A 89 -13.36 -21.40 3.15
N ARG A 90 -12.49 -20.39 3.26
CA ARG A 90 -12.33 -19.61 4.48
C ARG A 90 -12.97 -18.25 4.32
N SER A 91 -13.29 -17.61 5.45
CA SER A 91 -13.89 -16.29 5.44
C SER A 91 -12.87 -15.24 5.02
N SER A 92 -13.26 -14.36 4.10
CA SER A 92 -12.41 -13.26 3.65
C SER A 92 -12.80 -11.93 4.28
N VAL A 93 -13.65 -11.94 5.32
CA VAL A 93 -14.21 -10.72 5.90
C VAL A 93 -13.13 -9.73 6.33
N GLY A 94 -12.05 -10.22 6.95
CA GLY A 94 -10.97 -9.34 7.38
C GLY A 94 -10.35 -8.59 6.22
N PHE A 95 -10.05 -9.30 5.14
CA PHE A 95 -9.45 -8.67 3.96
C PHE A 95 -10.44 -7.77 3.25
N ASP A 96 -11.72 -8.15 3.22
CA ASP A 96 -12.75 -7.30 2.62
C ASP A 96 -12.85 -5.96 3.32
N ARG A 97 -12.77 -5.96 4.65
CA ARG A 97 -12.82 -4.72 5.42
C ARG A 97 -11.64 -3.81 5.12
N ILE A 98 -10.45 -4.40 5.08
CA ILE A 98 -9.25 -3.62 4.80
C ILE A 98 -9.31 -3.04 3.40
N LEU A 99 -9.73 -3.84 2.42
CA LEU A 99 -9.88 -3.38 1.05
C LEU A 99 -10.85 -2.22 0.95
N LEU A 100 -12.00 -2.34 1.59
CA LEU A 100 -13.01 -1.29 1.56
C LEU A 100 -12.46 0.00 2.18
N LYS A 101 -11.79 -0.13 3.32
CA LYS A 101 -11.21 1.02 3.99
C LYS A 101 -10.13 1.67 3.13
N LEU A 102 -9.30 0.85 2.50
CA LEU A 102 -8.24 1.33 1.64
C LEU A 102 -8.81 2.05 0.41
N LEU A 103 -9.83 1.47 -0.21
CA LEU A 103 -10.46 2.07 -1.38
C LEU A 103 -11.13 3.39 -1.05
N ASN A 104 -11.55 3.55 0.20
CA ASN A 104 -12.19 4.78 0.66
C ASN A 104 -11.19 5.78 1.25
N SER A 105 -9.90 5.45 1.24
CA SER A 105 -8.90 6.37 1.77
C SER A 105 -8.82 7.60 0.90
N LYS A 106 -8.51 8.74 1.53
CA LYS A 106 -8.53 10.02 0.85
C LYS A 106 -7.13 10.54 0.66
N TYR A 107 -6.97 11.36 -0.37
CA TYR A 107 -5.70 12.01 -0.61
C TYR A 107 -5.42 13.05 0.46
N ARG A 108 -4.19 13.08 0.91
CA ARG A 108 -3.71 14.03 1.90
C ARG A 108 -2.33 14.49 1.48
N HIS A 109 -1.97 15.69 1.89
CA HIS A 109 -0.61 16.12 1.70
C HIS A 109 0.32 15.31 2.60
N THR A 110 1.41 14.85 2.02
CA THR A 110 2.41 14.13 2.78
C THR A 110 3.06 15.07 3.77
N PRO A 111 3.27 14.63 5.02
CA PRO A 111 3.95 15.50 5.99
C PRO A 111 5.33 15.89 5.49
N VAL A 112 5.68 17.16 5.70
CA VAL A 112 6.98 17.67 5.30
C VAL A 112 7.95 17.57 6.47
N ARG A 113 9.17 17.21 6.18
CA ARG A 113 10.22 17.09 7.19
C ARG A 113 11.33 18.06 6.92
#